data_19ac1ad17c6a890d5512e6ef02c2f716
#
_entry.id   19ac1ad17c6a890d5512e6ef02c2f716
#
_cell.length_a   1.000
_cell.length_b   1.000
_cell.length_c   1.000
_cell.angle_alpha   90.00
_cell.angle_beta   90.00
_cell.angle_gamma   90.00
#
_symmetry.space_group_name_H-M   'P 1'
#
loop_
_entity.id
_entity.type
_entity.pdbx_description
1 polymer ?
#
loop_
_entity_poly.entity_id
_entity_poly.type
_entity_poly.pdbx_seq_one_letter_code
_entity_poly.pdbx_strand_id
1 'polypeptide(L)'
;MDALIHQESGGNGTAVSKQGALGSTQLEPPTAKEMAAKVGLPFRPDLLQSNDPAALRYQRALGQTYFLEGYNKTGNLRDALRYYHGGPNRAEWGPKTNAYADAVLSRLGAM
;
A
#
# COMPACT_ATOMS: atom_id res chain seq x y z
N MET A 1 -6.21 -1.48 7.28
CA MET A 1 -6.05 -1.52 5.80
C MET A 1 -7.17 -0.84 5.05
N ASP A 2 -8.40 -0.86 5.56
CA ASP A 2 -9.52 -0.29 4.80
C ASP A 2 -9.34 1.20 4.50
N ALA A 3 -8.91 1.99 5.48
CA ALA A 3 -8.67 3.42 5.28
C ALA A 3 -7.55 3.67 4.26
N LEU A 4 -6.46 2.89 4.32
CA LEU A 4 -5.36 2.99 3.38
C LEU A 4 -5.81 2.62 1.96
N ILE A 5 -6.52 1.51 1.81
CA ILE A 5 -7.04 1.06 0.52
C ILE A 5 -7.99 2.11 -0.07
N HIS A 6 -8.86 2.69 0.75
CA HIS A 6 -9.77 3.73 0.30
C HIS A 6 -9.01 4.95 -0.22
N GLN A 7 -7.97 5.38 0.49
CA GLN A 7 -7.14 6.51 0.07
C GLN A 7 -6.35 6.20 -1.21
N GLU A 8 -5.84 4.97 -1.36
CA GLU A 8 -5.02 4.60 -2.52
C GLU A 8 -5.84 4.46 -3.80
N SER A 9 -7.00 3.84 -3.73
CA SER A 9 -7.72 3.41 -4.93
C SER A 9 -9.24 3.46 -4.83
N GLY A 10 -9.78 3.77 -3.65
CA GLY A 10 -11.22 3.60 -3.40
C GLY A 10 -11.66 2.13 -3.43
N GLY A 11 -10.72 1.19 -3.28
CA GLY A 11 -11.00 -0.24 -3.34
C GLY A 11 -10.93 -0.84 -4.74
N ASN A 12 -10.50 -0.07 -5.74
CA ASN A 12 -10.45 -0.55 -7.12
C ASN A 12 -9.23 -1.42 -7.38
N GLY A 13 -9.45 -2.72 -7.57
CA GLY A 13 -8.39 -3.69 -7.83
C GLY A 13 -7.71 -3.57 -9.19
N THR A 14 -8.25 -2.75 -10.11
CA THR A 14 -7.67 -2.51 -11.43
C THR A 14 -6.96 -1.17 -11.55
N ALA A 15 -6.88 -0.39 -10.47
CA ALA A 15 -6.28 0.93 -10.49
C ALA A 15 -4.80 0.88 -10.90
N VAL A 16 -4.38 1.87 -11.69
CA VAL A 16 -2.98 2.02 -12.12
C VAL A 16 -2.60 3.49 -11.96
N SER A 17 -1.52 3.76 -11.21
CA SER A 17 -1.00 5.12 -11.07
C SER A 17 -0.08 5.50 -12.23
N LYS A 18 0.24 6.79 -12.31
CA LYS A 18 1.20 7.30 -13.32
C LYS A 18 2.59 6.69 -13.14
N GLN A 19 2.96 6.32 -11.92
CA GLN A 19 4.25 5.71 -11.60
C GLN A 19 4.22 4.18 -11.72
N GLY A 20 3.08 3.59 -12.11
CA GLY A 20 2.97 2.14 -12.27
C GLY A 20 2.61 1.37 -11.01
N ALA A 21 2.10 2.03 -9.98
CA ALA A 21 1.52 1.34 -8.83
C ALA A 21 0.20 0.69 -9.21
N LEU A 22 -0.04 -0.54 -8.75
CA LEU A 22 -1.12 -1.39 -9.23
C LEU A 22 -2.09 -1.80 -8.12
N GLY A 23 -3.37 -1.86 -8.50
CA GLY A 23 -4.41 -2.50 -7.70
C GLY A 23 -4.93 -1.67 -6.54
N SER A 24 -5.73 -2.30 -5.69
CA SER A 24 -6.41 -1.63 -4.57
C SER A 24 -5.45 -1.04 -3.54
N THR A 25 -4.27 -1.63 -3.38
CA THR A 25 -3.24 -1.18 -2.43
C THR A 25 -2.13 -0.37 -3.07
N GLN A 26 -2.13 -0.23 -4.39
CA GLN A 26 -1.20 0.62 -5.13
C GLN A 26 0.27 0.32 -4.85
N LEU A 27 0.66 -0.95 -4.91
CA LEU A 27 2.07 -1.34 -4.86
C LEU A 27 2.67 -1.36 -6.25
N GLU A 28 3.90 -0.88 -6.38
CA GLU A 28 4.67 -1.08 -7.60
C GLU A 28 5.09 -2.55 -7.72
N PRO A 29 5.19 -3.11 -8.95
CA PRO A 29 5.50 -4.52 -9.13
C PRO A 29 6.76 -5.03 -8.41
N PRO A 30 7.89 -4.31 -8.38
CA PRO A 30 9.06 -4.78 -7.63
C PRO A 30 8.79 -4.92 -6.14
N THR A 31 8.06 -3.98 -5.55
CA THR A 31 7.67 -4.04 -4.12
C THR A 31 6.71 -5.20 -3.88
N ALA A 32 5.73 -5.38 -4.75
CA ALA A 32 4.78 -6.48 -4.65
C ALA A 32 5.49 -7.84 -4.71
N LYS A 33 6.46 -7.99 -5.60
CA LYS A 33 7.26 -9.21 -5.71
C LYS A 33 8.04 -9.49 -4.44
N GLU A 34 8.66 -8.47 -3.87
CA GLU A 34 9.40 -8.58 -2.62
C GLU A 34 8.49 -8.99 -1.45
N MET A 35 7.31 -8.38 -1.37
CA MET A 35 6.35 -8.70 -0.30
C MET A 35 5.79 -10.12 -0.45
N ALA A 36 5.53 -10.56 -1.68
CA ALA A 36 5.10 -11.94 -1.92
C ALA A 36 6.17 -12.94 -1.43
N ALA A 37 7.44 -12.68 -1.72
CA ALA A 37 8.54 -13.52 -1.24
C ALA A 37 8.60 -13.55 0.30
N LYS A 38 8.36 -12.42 0.96
CA LYS A 38 8.36 -12.34 2.43
C LYS A 38 7.33 -13.23 3.08
N VAL A 39 6.15 -13.37 2.47
CA VAL A 39 5.06 -14.17 3.04
C VAL A 39 4.97 -15.57 2.41
N GLY A 40 5.94 -15.95 1.58
CA GLY A 40 5.98 -17.28 0.99
C GLY A 40 4.92 -17.51 -0.09
N LEU A 41 4.43 -16.45 -0.73
CA LEU A 41 3.47 -16.55 -1.82
C LEU A 41 4.18 -16.43 -3.17
N PRO A 42 3.67 -17.12 -4.21
CA PRO A 42 4.17 -16.90 -5.56
C PRO A 42 3.87 -15.47 -6.01
N PHE A 43 4.75 -14.89 -6.83
CA PHE A 43 4.46 -13.60 -7.43
C PHE A 43 3.51 -13.79 -8.61
N ARG A 44 2.32 -13.22 -8.50
CA ARG A 44 1.24 -13.32 -9.48
C ARG A 44 0.86 -11.93 -9.99
N PRO A 45 1.55 -11.43 -11.04
CA PRO A 45 1.23 -10.09 -11.59
C PRO A 45 -0.21 -9.98 -12.10
N ASP A 46 -0.79 -11.08 -12.57
CA ASP A 46 -2.20 -11.13 -13.00
C ASP A 46 -3.17 -10.79 -11.86
N LEU A 47 -2.80 -11.05 -10.61
CA LEU A 47 -3.63 -10.73 -9.44
C LEU A 47 -3.44 -9.29 -8.95
N LEU A 48 -2.51 -8.52 -9.53
CA LEU A 48 -2.29 -7.12 -9.14
C LEU A 48 -3.24 -6.14 -9.83
N GLN A 49 -3.96 -6.57 -10.87
CA GLN A 49 -4.86 -5.71 -11.64
C GLN A 49 -6.18 -6.43 -11.92
N SER A 50 -6.94 -6.72 -10.87
CA SER A 50 -8.22 -7.40 -11.00
C SER A 50 -9.11 -7.07 -9.79
N ASN A 51 -10.42 -7.04 -10.02
CA ASN A 51 -11.42 -6.89 -8.97
C ASN A 51 -11.99 -8.25 -8.51
N ASP A 52 -11.46 -9.36 -9.01
CA ASP A 52 -11.86 -10.67 -8.50
C ASP A 52 -11.55 -10.77 -6.99
N PRO A 53 -12.43 -11.41 -6.20
CA PRO A 53 -12.20 -11.53 -4.75
C PRO A 53 -10.84 -12.11 -4.38
N ALA A 54 -10.36 -13.10 -5.13
CA ALA A 54 -9.04 -13.70 -4.88
C ALA A 54 -7.92 -12.69 -5.16
N ALA A 55 -8.05 -11.87 -6.21
CA ALA A 55 -7.08 -10.82 -6.53
C ALA A 55 -7.08 -9.73 -5.46
N LEU A 56 -8.23 -9.30 -5.00
CA LEU A 56 -8.33 -8.29 -3.94
C LEU A 56 -7.69 -8.78 -2.63
N ARG A 57 -7.89 -10.05 -2.29
CA ARG A 57 -7.23 -10.65 -1.11
C ARG A 57 -5.72 -10.69 -1.27
N TYR A 58 -5.23 -11.02 -2.46
CA TYR A 58 -3.80 -11.03 -2.76
C TYR A 58 -3.20 -9.64 -2.63
N GLN A 59 -3.83 -8.63 -3.24
CA GLN A 59 -3.41 -7.24 -3.15
C GLN A 59 -3.38 -6.76 -1.71
N ARG A 60 -4.42 -7.05 -0.94
CA ARG A 60 -4.51 -6.67 0.48
C ARG A 60 -3.40 -7.32 1.30
N ALA A 61 -3.12 -8.60 1.09
CA ALA A 61 -2.07 -9.31 1.81
C ALA A 61 -0.69 -8.69 1.57
N LEU A 62 -0.37 -8.36 0.32
CA LEU A 62 0.91 -7.74 -0.01
C LEU A 62 1.00 -6.31 0.52
N GLY A 63 -0.08 -5.53 0.39
CA GLY A 63 -0.14 -4.17 0.93
C GLY A 63 0.01 -4.15 2.45
N GLN A 64 -0.66 -5.06 3.14
CA GLN A 64 -0.54 -5.18 4.59
C GLN A 64 0.88 -5.56 5.01
N THR A 65 1.53 -6.45 4.28
CA THR A 65 2.92 -6.84 4.54
C THR A 65 3.85 -5.63 4.40
N TYR A 66 3.67 -4.83 3.37
CA TYR A 66 4.46 -3.63 3.16
C TYR A 66 4.21 -2.57 4.23
N PHE A 67 2.94 -2.37 4.61
CA PHE A 67 2.59 -1.45 5.70
C PHE A 67 3.24 -1.88 7.01
N LEU A 68 3.19 -3.16 7.35
CA LEU A 68 3.80 -3.68 8.58
C LEU A 68 5.33 -3.55 8.56
N GLU A 69 5.96 -3.72 7.40
CA GLU A 69 7.38 -3.45 7.25
C GLU A 69 7.71 -2.01 7.65
N GLY A 70 6.96 -1.04 7.14
CA GLY A 70 7.14 0.36 7.48
C GLY A 70 6.86 0.64 8.96
N TYR A 71 5.82 0.02 9.51
CA TYR A 71 5.50 0.17 10.93
C TYR A 71 6.64 -0.37 11.82
N ASN A 72 7.18 -1.53 11.49
CA ASN A 72 8.28 -2.12 12.24
C ASN A 72 9.55 -1.26 12.18
N LYS A 73 9.78 -0.61 11.05
CA LYS A 73 10.98 0.24 10.87
C LYS A 73 10.83 1.62 11.50
N THR A 74 9.62 2.17 11.54
CA THR A 74 9.39 3.55 12.00
C THR A 74 8.87 3.64 13.43
N GLY A 75 8.17 2.62 13.89
CA GLY A 75 7.65 2.56 15.27
C GLY A 75 6.38 3.35 15.54
N ASN A 76 5.81 4.02 14.55
CA ASN A 76 4.55 4.75 14.75
C ASN A 76 3.69 4.76 13.48
N LEU A 77 2.40 4.94 13.67
CA LEU A 77 1.42 4.83 12.59
C LEU A 77 1.61 5.90 11.51
N ARG A 78 1.83 7.14 11.89
CA ARG A 78 1.97 8.24 10.92
C ARG A 78 3.18 8.04 10.03
N ASP A 79 4.31 7.66 10.60
CA ASP A 79 5.52 7.40 9.84
C ASP A 79 5.40 6.11 9.01
N ALA A 80 4.67 5.11 9.48
CA ALA A 80 4.37 3.92 8.67
C ALA A 80 3.59 4.29 7.40
N LEU A 81 2.63 5.21 7.51
CA LEU A 81 1.89 5.72 6.36
C LEU A 81 2.77 6.54 5.42
N ARG A 82 3.66 7.34 5.98
CA ARG A 82 4.65 8.08 5.17
C ARG A 82 5.58 7.11 4.43
N TYR A 83 6.03 6.07 5.11
CA TYR A 83 6.84 5.01 4.51
C TYR A 83 6.10 4.35 3.34
N TYR A 84 4.83 4.03 3.55
CA TYR A 84 4.01 3.37 2.54
C TYR A 84 3.92 4.19 1.24
N HIS A 85 3.65 5.48 1.37
CA HIS A 85 3.49 6.39 0.23
C HIS A 85 4.82 6.89 -0.31
N GLY A 86 5.73 7.27 0.58
CA GLY A 86 6.99 7.97 0.22
C GLY A 86 8.21 7.07 0.09
N GLY A 87 8.08 5.79 0.46
CA GLY A 87 9.19 4.84 0.41
C GLY A 87 10.09 4.86 1.64
N PRO A 88 11.11 4.00 1.67
CA PRO A 88 11.96 3.83 2.85
C PRO A 88 12.91 5.01 3.13
N ASN A 89 13.17 5.87 2.15
CA ASN A 89 14.07 7.01 2.34
C ASN A 89 13.31 8.22 2.86
N ARG A 90 13.49 8.53 4.17
CA ARG A 90 12.84 9.68 4.81
C ARG A 90 13.15 11.02 4.13
N ALA A 91 14.31 11.15 3.51
CA ALA A 91 14.70 12.38 2.81
C ALA A 91 13.81 12.70 1.62
N GLU A 92 13.10 11.70 1.09
CA GLU A 92 12.16 11.85 -0.03
C GLU A 92 10.73 12.15 0.43
N TRP A 93 10.47 12.15 1.73
CA TRP A 93 9.15 12.47 2.26
C TRP A 93 8.91 13.98 2.19
N GLY A 94 7.89 14.36 1.44
CA GLY A 94 7.56 15.76 1.22
C GLY A 94 6.11 16.08 1.60
N PRO A 95 5.62 17.26 1.16
CA PRO A 95 4.25 17.69 1.50
C PRO A 95 3.16 16.71 1.05
N LYS A 96 3.33 16.07 -0.10
CA LYS A 96 2.35 15.08 -0.59
C LYS A 96 2.30 13.84 0.29
N THR A 97 3.46 13.38 0.76
CA THR A 97 3.55 12.24 1.67
C THR A 97 2.91 12.56 3.02
N ASN A 98 3.14 13.76 3.54
CA ASN A 98 2.50 14.23 4.77
C ASN A 98 0.98 14.32 4.61
N ALA A 99 0.51 14.87 3.49
CA ALA A 99 -0.92 14.98 3.21
C ALA A 99 -1.58 13.60 3.08
N TYR A 100 -0.89 12.65 2.47
CA TYR A 100 -1.36 11.26 2.38
C TYR A 100 -1.55 10.65 3.78
N ALA A 101 -0.54 10.76 4.64
CA ALA A 101 -0.61 10.22 5.99
C ALA A 101 -1.77 10.85 6.78
N ASP A 102 -1.92 12.16 6.68
CA ASP A 102 -3.00 12.89 7.36
C ASP A 102 -4.38 12.47 6.82
N ALA A 103 -4.51 12.25 5.52
CA ALA A 103 -5.76 11.81 4.90
C ALA A 103 -6.17 10.41 5.39
N VAL A 104 -5.23 9.46 5.46
CA VAL A 104 -5.52 8.12 5.96
C VAL A 104 -5.90 8.18 7.44
N LEU A 105 -5.18 8.93 8.25
CA LEU A 105 -5.48 9.10 9.69
C LEU A 105 -6.85 9.73 9.91
N SER A 106 -7.22 10.69 9.07
CA SER A 106 -8.55 11.31 9.12
C SER A 106 -9.65 10.29 8.82
N ARG A 107 -9.45 9.40 7.85
CA ARG A 107 -10.40 8.32 7.55
C ARG A 107 -10.55 7.35 8.71
N LEU A 108 -9.45 7.02 9.39
CA LEU A 108 -9.49 6.17 10.58
C LEU A 108 -10.31 6.83 11.70
N GLY A 109 -10.16 8.12 11.90
CA GLY A 109 -10.93 8.86 12.90
C GLY A 109 -12.43 8.95 12.57
N ALA A 110 -12.79 8.85 11.30
CA ALA A 110 -14.18 8.89 10.83
C ALA A 110 -14.87 7.51 10.88
N MET A 111 -14.11 6.45 11.01
CA MET A 111 -14.60 5.08 11.12
C MET A 111 -14.88 4.74 12.58
#